data_e25cd63790e976129b9ebac846345356
#
_entry.id   e25cd63790e976129b9ebac846345356
#
_cell.length_a   1.000
_cell.length_b   1.000
_cell.length_c   1.000
_cell.angle_alpha   90.00
_cell.angle_beta   90.00
_cell.angle_gamma   90.00
#
_symmetry.space_group_name_H-M   'P 1'
#
loop_
_entity.id
_entity.type
_entity.pdbx_description
1 polymer ?
#
loop_
_entity_poly.entity_id
_entity_poly.type
_entity_poly.pdbx_seq_one_letter_code
_entity_poly.pdbx_strand_id
1 'polypeptide(L)'
;MVEVSGLAVVTVPMFVRENFGDDGVEKWLSKLEPDVREIYKSSISVNKWFDIQKVFIRPTELLCNLFYKGDFKAAWQFGRFSADYGLRGVLRVFVKMGSVNYFIRRASVVIPNYYTPMTMEVPTNEKGFAVLQIPHFPGIHRLVEYRIGGWMERALEITGKSKELSVEMTKSLADGDDCTEYQVRWS
;
A
#
# COMPACT_ATOMS: atom_id res chain seq x y z
N MET A 1 -15.13 -0.17 -13.06
CA MET A 1 -13.73 -0.66 -13.22
C MET A 1 -13.01 -0.27 -11.95
N VAL A 2 -12.16 -1.15 -11.44
CA VAL A 2 -11.36 -0.83 -10.24
C VAL A 2 -10.01 -0.30 -10.70
N GLU A 3 -9.61 0.83 -10.16
CA GLU A 3 -8.42 1.56 -10.60
C GLU A 3 -7.46 1.84 -9.44
N VAL A 4 -6.20 1.99 -9.78
CA VAL A 4 -5.11 2.35 -8.90
C VAL A 4 -4.48 3.67 -9.35
N SER A 5 -4.17 4.53 -8.40
CA SER A 5 -3.50 5.81 -8.66
C SER A 5 -2.05 5.59 -9.11
N GLY A 6 -1.58 6.43 -10.04
CA GLY A 6 -0.18 6.46 -10.44
C GLY A 6 0.78 6.69 -9.28
N LEU A 7 0.32 7.30 -8.20
CA LEU A 7 1.11 7.43 -6.96
C LEU A 7 1.48 6.08 -6.35
N ALA A 8 0.59 5.08 -6.47
CA ALA A 8 0.90 3.72 -6.06
C ALA A 8 1.79 3.00 -7.10
N VAL A 9 1.48 3.18 -8.38
CA VAL A 9 2.16 2.48 -9.50
C VAL A 9 3.64 2.87 -9.60
N VAL A 10 3.96 4.16 -9.49
CA VAL A 10 5.34 4.67 -9.63
C VAL A 10 6.32 4.07 -8.60
N THR A 11 5.81 3.66 -7.45
CA THR A 11 6.66 3.09 -6.38
C THR A 11 7.08 1.64 -6.64
N VAL A 12 6.41 0.92 -7.56
CA VAL A 12 6.73 -0.49 -7.84
C VAL A 12 8.14 -0.65 -8.45
N PRO A 13 8.48 -0.01 -9.58
CA PRO A 13 9.83 -0.13 -10.17
C PRO A 13 10.90 0.46 -9.25
N MET A 14 10.56 1.48 -8.44
CA MET A 14 11.50 2.06 -7.48
C MET A 14 11.84 1.06 -6.36
N PHE A 15 10.84 0.36 -5.84
CA PHE A 15 11.04 -0.71 -4.86
C PHE A 15 11.93 -1.84 -5.43
N VAL A 16 11.66 -2.25 -6.67
CA VAL A 16 12.47 -3.30 -7.33
C VAL A 16 13.92 -2.85 -7.46
N ARG A 17 14.16 -1.61 -7.90
CA ARG A 17 15.51 -1.06 -8.03
C ARG A 17 16.26 -1.01 -6.71
N GLU A 18 15.59 -0.55 -5.63
CA GLU A 18 16.23 -0.41 -4.33
C GLU A 18 16.62 -1.75 -3.72
N ASN A 19 15.82 -2.80 -3.94
CA ASN A 19 16.03 -4.10 -3.29
C ASN A 19 16.80 -5.10 -4.17
N PHE A 20 16.75 -4.98 -5.51
CA PHE A 20 17.28 -5.96 -6.46
C PHE A 20 18.16 -5.35 -7.56
N GLY A 21 18.43 -4.04 -7.48
CA GLY A 21 19.25 -3.33 -8.46
C GLY A 21 18.61 -3.19 -9.85
N ASP A 22 19.39 -2.66 -10.81
CA ASP A 22 18.93 -2.48 -12.18
C ASP A 22 18.70 -3.82 -12.88
N ASP A 23 19.50 -4.85 -12.63
CA ASP A 23 19.30 -6.22 -13.13
C ASP A 23 17.95 -6.80 -12.69
N GLY A 24 17.55 -6.52 -11.44
CA GLY A 24 16.24 -6.91 -10.93
C GLY A 24 15.10 -6.21 -11.66
N VAL A 25 15.27 -4.92 -11.97
CA VAL A 25 14.30 -4.15 -12.77
C VAL A 25 14.19 -4.73 -14.18
N GLU A 26 15.30 -4.98 -14.85
CA GLU A 26 15.31 -5.56 -16.21
C GLU A 26 14.66 -6.94 -16.23
N LYS A 27 15.02 -7.81 -15.27
CA LYS A 27 14.43 -9.14 -15.12
C LYS A 27 12.91 -9.07 -14.95
N TRP A 28 12.41 -8.18 -14.08
CA TRP A 28 10.99 -8.00 -13.85
C TRP A 28 10.29 -7.43 -15.08
N LEU A 29 10.80 -6.34 -15.67
CA LEU A 29 10.23 -5.71 -16.86
C LEU A 29 10.16 -6.68 -18.05
N SER A 30 11.18 -7.54 -18.24
CA SER A 30 11.22 -8.49 -19.34
C SER A 30 10.06 -9.50 -19.35
N LYS A 31 9.45 -9.74 -18.18
CA LYS A 31 8.35 -10.70 -17.99
C LYS A 31 6.96 -10.06 -18.02
N LEU A 32 6.88 -8.72 -18.05
CA LEU A 32 5.62 -8.01 -18.17
C LEU A 32 5.08 -8.06 -19.61
N GLU A 33 3.75 -7.97 -19.73
CA GLU A 33 3.09 -7.77 -21.01
C GLU A 33 3.63 -6.50 -21.71
N PRO A 34 3.74 -6.46 -23.05
CA PRO A 34 4.42 -5.38 -23.75
C PRO A 34 3.88 -3.98 -23.42
N ASP A 35 2.57 -3.80 -23.40
CA ASP A 35 1.92 -2.52 -23.12
C ASP A 35 2.07 -2.08 -21.64
N VAL A 36 2.05 -3.02 -20.70
CA VAL A 36 2.32 -2.76 -19.29
C VAL A 36 3.79 -2.39 -19.08
N ARG A 37 4.70 -3.07 -19.78
CA ARG A 37 6.14 -2.75 -19.78
C ARG A 37 6.38 -1.32 -20.24
N GLU A 38 5.72 -0.88 -21.29
CA GLU A 38 5.86 0.50 -21.80
C GLU A 38 5.34 1.53 -20.77
N ILE A 39 4.28 1.23 -20.02
CA ILE A 39 3.84 2.10 -18.91
C ILE A 39 4.96 2.24 -17.89
N TYR A 40 5.59 1.15 -17.48
CA TYR A 40 6.65 1.17 -16.46
C TYR A 40 7.98 1.76 -16.92
N LYS A 41 8.24 1.76 -18.23
CA LYS A 41 9.40 2.43 -18.84
C LYS A 41 9.17 3.92 -19.05
N SER A 42 7.91 4.34 -19.15
CA SER A 42 7.56 5.75 -19.30
C SER A 42 7.59 6.51 -17.97
N SER A 43 7.49 7.84 -18.04
CA SER A 43 7.25 8.67 -16.86
C SER A 43 5.82 8.48 -16.37
N ILE A 44 5.64 7.76 -15.26
CA ILE A 44 4.32 7.50 -14.68
C ILE A 44 3.81 8.77 -13.99
N SER A 45 2.72 9.33 -14.52
CA SER A 45 2.05 10.47 -13.88
C SER A 45 1.34 10.00 -12.60
N VAL A 46 1.65 10.64 -11.47
CA VAL A 46 1.04 10.32 -10.17
C VAL A 46 -0.46 10.62 -10.10
N ASN A 47 -0.95 11.52 -10.98
CA ASN A 47 -2.35 11.91 -11.04
C ASN A 47 -3.19 11.04 -12.01
N LYS A 48 -2.57 10.09 -12.71
CA LYS A 48 -3.27 9.19 -13.63
C LYS A 48 -3.80 7.98 -12.88
N TRP A 49 -4.98 7.50 -13.30
CA TRP A 49 -5.57 6.25 -12.83
C TRP A 49 -5.35 5.15 -13.84
N PHE A 50 -5.15 3.93 -13.37
CA PHE A 50 -4.83 2.76 -14.17
C PHE A 50 -5.70 1.57 -13.75
N ASP A 51 -6.01 0.68 -14.67
CA ASP A 51 -6.61 -0.62 -14.35
C ASP A 51 -5.76 -1.36 -13.32
N ILE A 52 -6.35 -1.64 -12.16
CA ILE A 52 -5.62 -2.21 -11.02
C ILE A 52 -5.11 -3.62 -11.31
N GLN A 53 -5.90 -4.45 -12.01
CA GLN A 53 -5.51 -5.83 -12.31
C GLN A 53 -4.31 -5.85 -13.24
N LYS A 54 -4.40 -5.08 -14.32
CA LYS A 54 -3.42 -5.08 -15.39
C LYS A 54 -2.10 -4.41 -14.98
N VAL A 55 -2.20 -3.21 -14.38
CA VAL A 55 -1.03 -2.35 -14.17
C VAL A 55 -0.46 -2.49 -12.76
N PHE A 56 -1.16 -3.13 -11.84
CA PHE A 56 -0.70 -3.20 -10.46
C PHE A 56 -0.66 -4.62 -9.88
N ILE A 57 -1.78 -5.35 -9.89
CA ILE A 57 -1.84 -6.67 -9.25
C ILE A 57 -0.92 -7.66 -9.97
N ARG A 58 -1.13 -7.90 -11.28
CA ARG A 58 -0.30 -8.84 -12.04
C ARG A 58 1.20 -8.53 -12.01
N PRO A 59 1.64 -7.26 -12.20
CA PRO A 59 3.05 -6.90 -12.04
C PRO A 59 3.61 -7.14 -10.63
N THR A 60 2.79 -6.96 -9.59
CA THR A 60 3.21 -7.21 -8.21
C THR A 60 3.24 -8.70 -7.87
N GLU A 61 2.28 -9.49 -8.38
CA GLU A 61 2.33 -10.98 -8.30
C GLU A 61 3.60 -11.51 -8.95
N LEU A 62 3.92 -11.02 -10.15
CA LEU A 62 5.14 -11.39 -10.84
C LEU A 62 6.38 -11.05 -10.02
N LEU A 63 6.40 -9.89 -9.35
CA LEU A 63 7.48 -9.49 -8.46
C LEU A 63 7.60 -10.46 -7.28
N CYS A 64 6.48 -10.83 -6.64
CA CYS A 64 6.47 -11.82 -5.56
C CYS A 64 6.99 -13.18 -6.04
N ASN A 65 6.60 -13.62 -7.23
CA ASN A 65 7.06 -14.88 -7.81
C ASN A 65 8.56 -14.88 -8.13
N LEU A 66 9.08 -13.79 -8.65
CA LEU A 66 10.49 -13.67 -9.07
C LEU A 66 11.46 -13.56 -7.89
N PHE A 67 11.06 -12.87 -6.81
CA PHE A 67 11.99 -12.49 -5.74
C PHE A 67 11.61 -12.99 -4.35
N TYR A 68 10.36 -13.41 -4.14
CA TYR A 68 9.84 -13.81 -2.83
C TYR A 68 9.21 -15.21 -2.82
N LYS A 69 9.55 -16.06 -3.82
CA LYS A 69 9.04 -17.44 -3.93
C LYS A 69 7.50 -17.54 -3.92
N GLY A 70 6.81 -16.51 -4.43
CA GLY A 70 5.35 -16.43 -4.45
C GLY A 70 4.69 -16.00 -3.14
N ASP A 71 5.46 -15.58 -2.14
CA ASP A 71 4.89 -15.09 -0.88
C ASP A 71 4.30 -13.68 -1.05
N PHE A 72 2.99 -13.59 -1.05
CA PHE A 72 2.25 -12.31 -1.16
C PHE A 72 2.38 -11.42 0.08
N LYS A 73 2.80 -11.95 1.24
CA LYS A 73 3.09 -11.14 2.42
C LYS A 73 4.22 -10.14 2.18
N ALA A 74 5.08 -10.39 1.19
CA ALA A 74 6.09 -9.43 0.76
C ALA A 74 5.49 -8.06 0.35
N ALA A 75 4.22 -8.03 -0.08
CA ALA A 75 3.52 -6.78 -0.40
C ALA A 75 3.41 -5.82 0.79
N TRP A 76 3.53 -6.30 2.02
CA TRP A 76 3.65 -5.46 3.21
C TRP A 76 4.87 -4.53 3.11
N GLN A 77 6.02 -5.05 2.69
CA GLN A 77 7.24 -4.25 2.49
C GLN A 77 7.09 -3.23 1.36
N PHE A 78 6.33 -3.58 0.31
CA PHE A 78 6.02 -2.62 -0.77
C PHE A 78 5.16 -1.46 -0.24
N GLY A 79 4.23 -1.74 0.66
CA GLY A 79 3.44 -0.75 1.36
C GLY A 79 4.30 0.20 2.18
N ARG A 80 5.19 -0.33 2.99
CA ARG A 80 6.14 0.43 3.81
C ARG A 80 7.00 1.36 2.96
N PHE A 81 7.59 0.84 1.88
CA PHE A 81 8.36 1.63 0.93
C PHE A 81 7.52 2.76 0.29
N SER A 82 6.30 2.45 -0.10
CA SER A 82 5.37 3.42 -0.69
C SER A 82 5.00 4.55 0.28
N ALA A 83 4.89 4.26 1.57
CA ALA A 83 4.69 5.27 2.61
C ALA A 83 5.91 6.18 2.76
N ASP A 84 7.11 5.62 2.79
CA ASP A 84 8.35 6.42 2.83
C ASP A 84 8.47 7.35 1.60
N TYR A 85 8.05 6.88 0.42
CA TYR A 85 8.03 7.70 -0.78
C TYR A 85 6.97 8.80 -0.73
N GLY A 86 5.72 8.44 -0.41
CA GLY A 86 4.57 9.35 -0.43
C GLY A 86 4.60 10.41 0.69
N LEU A 87 5.28 10.10 1.79
CA LEU A 87 5.38 10.97 2.97
C LEU A 87 6.75 11.68 3.07
N ARG A 88 7.38 11.98 1.92
CA ARG A 88 8.66 12.74 1.87
C ARG A 88 8.45 14.25 2.01
N GLY A 89 9.51 14.95 2.33
CA GLY A 89 9.56 16.41 2.34
C GLY A 89 8.61 17.04 3.34
N VAL A 90 7.84 18.02 2.88
CA VAL A 90 6.91 18.80 3.72
C VAL A 90 5.86 17.90 4.37
N LEU A 91 5.36 16.90 3.68
CA LEU A 91 4.37 15.96 4.23
C LEU A 91 4.92 15.22 5.46
N ARG A 92 6.21 14.87 5.48
CA ARG A 92 6.85 14.23 6.62
C ARG A 92 6.86 15.11 7.88
N VAL A 93 6.98 16.41 7.71
CA VAL A 93 6.92 17.36 8.83
C VAL A 93 5.52 17.38 9.43
N PHE A 94 4.47 17.46 8.59
CA PHE A 94 3.07 17.41 9.05
C PHE A 94 2.75 16.09 9.76
N VAL A 95 3.26 14.97 9.24
CA VAL A 95 3.11 13.66 9.87
C VAL A 95 3.68 13.67 11.29
N LYS A 96 4.87 14.20 11.49
CA LYS A 96 5.53 14.28 12.81
C LYS A 96 4.83 15.22 13.79
N MET A 97 4.03 16.17 13.34
CA MET A 97 3.28 17.09 14.19
C MET A 97 1.98 16.50 14.74
N GLY A 98 1.42 15.49 14.06
CA GLY A 98 0.17 14.84 14.46
C GLY A 98 0.37 13.75 15.52
N SER A 99 -0.69 13.42 16.26
CA SER A 99 -0.74 12.22 17.10
C SER A 99 -1.08 10.97 16.27
N VAL A 100 -0.82 9.77 16.80
CA VAL A 100 -1.24 8.50 16.18
C VAL A 100 -2.76 8.51 15.91
N ASN A 101 -3.58 8.88 16.89
CA ASN A 101 -5.03 9.00 16.73
C ASN A 101 -5.45 9.97 15.62
N TYR A 102 -4.74 11.09 15.46
CA TYR A 102 -5.01 12.03 14.37
C TYR A 102 -4.77 11.39 13.00
N PHE A 103 -3.65 10.67 12.84
CA PHE A 103 -3.33 9.97 11.61
C PHE A 103 -4.33 8.87 11.27
N ILE A 104 -4.70 8.07 12.27
CA ILE A 104 -5.72 7.02 12.10
C ILE A 104 -7.03 7.62 11.58
N ARG A 105 -7.52 8.71 12.15
CA ARG A 105 -8.72 9.41 11.65
C ARG A 105 -8.57 9.86 10.19
N ARG A 106 -7.36 10.18 9.74
CA ARG A 106 -7.11 10.63 8.36
C ARG A 106 -6.98 9.47 7.37
N ALA A 107 -6.79 8.24 7.83
CA ALA A 107 -6.64 7.07 6.96
C ALA A 107 -7.84 6.90 6.03
N SER A 108 -9.07 7.13 6.53
CA SER A 108 -10.31 7.07 5.73
C SER A 108 -10.38 8.08 4.57
N VAL A 109 -9.56 9.12 4.61
CA VAL A 109 -9.46 10.12 3.53
C VAL A 109 -8.25 9.87 2.64
N VAL A 110 -7.13 9.42 3.23
CA VAL A 110 -5.86 9.28 2.52
C VAL A 110 -5.81 8.02 1.67
N ILE A 111 -6.20 6.87 2.24
CA ILE A 111 -6.08 5.58 1.55
C ILE A 111 -6.95 5.49 0.28
N PRO A 112 -8.21 5.99 0.26
CA PRO A 112 -9.01 6.02 -0.98
C PRO A 112 -8.40 6.81 -2.15
N ASN A 113 -7.42 7.70 -1.90
CA ASN A 113 -6.72 8.39 -2.99
C ASN A 113 -5.75 7.48 -3.76
N TYR A 114 -5.50 6.26 -3.28
CA TYR A 114 -4.66 5.28 -3.97
C TYR A 114 -5.47 4.29 -4.80
N TYR A 115 -6.76 4.09 -4.47
CA TYR A 115 -7.61 3.03 -5.06
C TYR A 115 -9.05 3.51 -5.21
N THR A 116 -9.71 3.13 -6.31
CA THR A 116 -11.13 3.49 -6.55
C THR A 116 -11.87 2.38 -7.32
N PRO A 117 -13.15 2.04 -6.99
CA PRO A 117 -13.88 2.51 -5.81
C PRO A 117 -13.41 1.76 -4.56
N MET A 118 -13.15 2.49 -3.49
CA MET A 118 -12.81 1.94 -2.20
C MET A 118 -13.28 2.87 -1.09
N THR A 119 -13.77 2.32 -0.02
CA THR A 119 -14.09 3.05 1.20
C THR A 119 -13.29 2.52 2.38
N MET A 120 -12.93 3.40 3.31
CA MET A 120 -12.28 3.02 4.55
C MET A 120 -12.97 3.71 5.72
N GLU A 121 -13.22 2.95 6.77
CA GLU A 121 -13.85 3.40 8.00
C GLU A 121 -12.92 3.21 9.20
N VAL A 122 -13.18 3.96 10.26
CA VAL A 122 -12.44 3.88 11.52
C VAL A 122 -13.44 3.71 12.65
N PRO A 123 -13.99 2.50 12.84
CA PRO A 123 -15.02 2.24 13.85
C PRO A 123 -14.51 2.43 15.28
N THR A 124 -13.23 2.23 15.52
CA THR A 124 -12.62 2.42 16.84
C THR A 124 -11.34 3.23 16.72
N ASN A 125 -11.18 4.25 17.58
CA ASN A 125 -9.95 5.05 17.66
C ASN A 125 -9.80 5.60 19.08
N GLU A 126 -9.28 4.77 19.96
CA GLU A 126 -9.07 5.03 21.39
C GLU A 126 -7.57 5.24 21.69
N LYS A 127 -7.24 5.53 22.94
CA LYS A 127 -5.84 5.64 23.35
C LYS A 127 -5.17 4.25 23.32
N GLY A 128 -4.16 4.10 22.49
CA GLY A 128 -3.38 2.86 22.37
C GLY A 128 -4.02 1.78 21.50
N PHE A 129 -5.23 2.00 20.94
CA PHE A 129 -5.92 1.01 20.12
C PHE A 129 -6.82 1.65 19.08
N ALA A 130 -6.82 1.10 17.87
CA ALA A 130 -7.77 1.45 16.83
C ALA A 130 -8.10 0.26 15.94
N VAL A 131 -9.28 0.35 15.30
CA VAL A 131 -9.72 -0.57 14.24
C VAL A 131 -9.99 0.25 12.99
N LEU A 132 -9.44 -0.20 11.86
CA LEU A 132 -9.71 0.36 10.54
C LEU A 132 -10.30 -0.75 9.67
N GLN A 133 -11.34 -0.42 8.92
CA GLN A 133 -12.03 -1.37 8.07
C GLN A 133 -12.17 -0.85 6.64
N ILE A 134 -12.05 -1.76 5.68
CA ILE A 134 -12.41 -1.57 4.29
C ILE A 134 -13.68 -2.40 4.05
N PRO A 135 -14.88 -1.81 4.18
CA PRO A 135 -16.13 -2.54 4.03
C PRO A 135 -16.47 -2.83 2.57
N HIS A 136 -15.90 -2.05 1.65
CA HIS A 136 -16.18 -2.18 0.23
C HIS A 136 -14.95 -1.91 -0.63
N PHE A 137 -14.54 -2.93 -1.38
CA PHE A 137 -13.53 -2.84 -2.43
C PHE A 137 -13.74 -4.00 -3.41
N PRO A 138 -14.46 -3.79 -4.53
CA PRO A 138 -14.83 -4.85 -5.46
C PRO A 138 -13.59 -5.55 -6.04
N GLY A 139 -13.56 -6.88 -5.92
CA GLY A 139 -12.46 -7.67 -6.48
C GLY A 139 -11.08 -7.38 -5.88
N ILE A 140 -11.05 -6.96 -4.61
CA ILE A 140 -9.79 -6.76 -3.89
C ILE A 140 -8.92 -8.03 -3.95
N HIS A 141 -7.61 -7.82 -4.01
CA HIS A 141 -6.62 -8.88 -4.00
C HIS A 141 -5.78 -8.81 -2.73
N ARG A 142 -5.37 -9.95 -2.20
CA ARG A 142 -4.56 -10.07 -0.97
C ARG A 142 -3.31 -9.18 -0.98
N LEU A 143 -2.65 -9.03 -2.14
CA LEU A 143 -1.51 -8.13 -2.30
C LEU A 143 -1.83 -6.67 -1.96
N VAL A 144 -3.03 -6.21 -2.33
CA VAL A 144 -3.49 -4.84 -2.05
C VAL A 144 -3.73 -4.68 -0.55
N GLU A 145 -4.34 -5.67 0.10
CA GLU A 145 -4.57 -5.66 1.54
C GLU A 145 -3.26 -5.60 2.32
N TYR A 146 -2.30 -6.48 2.01
CA TYR A 146 -0.99 -6.45 2.66
C TYR A 146 -0.27 -5.12 2.42
N ARG A 147 -0.36 -4.57 1.21
CA ARG A 147 0.27 -3.29 0.91
C ARG A 147 -0.35 -2.13 1.69
N ILE A 148 -1.66 -2.09 1.85
CA ILE A 148 -2.36 -1.09 2.68
C ILE A 148 -1.90 -1.21 4.13
N GLY A 149 -1.86 -2.42 4.69
CA GLY A 149 -1.37 -2.66 6.05
C GLY A 149 0.06 -2.14 6.27
N GLY A 150 0.98 -2.50 5.37
CA GLY A 150 2.36 -2.03 5.45
C GLY A 150 2.50 -0.52 5.28
N TRP A 151 1.70 0.09 4.41
CA TRP A 151 1.67 1.55 4.26
C TRP A 151 1.21 2.24 5.56
N MET A 152 0.13 1.74 6.19
CA MET A 152 -0.38 2.29 7.44
C MET A 152 0.63 2.13 8.58
N GLU A 153 1.22 0.94 8.74
CA GLU A 153 2.25 0.70 9.76
C GLU A 153 3.39 1.70 9.63
N ARG A 154 3.94 1.85 8.42
CA ARG A 154 5.05 2.76 8.20
C ARG A 154 4.68 4.23 8.38
N ALA A 155 3.49 4.64 7.92
CA ALA A 155 3.00 6.00 8.12
C ALA A 155 2.88 6.35 9.61
N LEU A 156 2.39 5.43 10.42
CA LEU A 156 2.28 5.60 11.87
C LEU A 156 3.64 5.62 12.58
N GLU A 157 4.59 4.76 12.17
CA GLU A 157 5.98 4.81 12.67
C GLU A 157 6.64 6.17 12.41
N ILE A 158 6.41 6.75 11.23
CA ILE A 158 6.98 8.06 10.86
C ILE A 158 6.50 9.18 11.81
N THR A 159 5.34 9.03 12.46
CA THR A 159 4.89 9.99 13.48
C THR A 159 5.89 10.11 14.64
N GLY A 160 6.59 9.01 14.97
CA GLY A 160 7.55 8.93 16.06
C GLY A 160 6.91 9.18 17.44
N LYS A 161 5.59 8.94 17.58
CA LYS A 161 4.80 9.23 18.79
C LYS A 161 4.50 8.00 19.63
N SER A 162 4.95 6.83 19.21
CA SER A 162 4.81 5.57 19.95
C SER A 162 6.16 4.89 20.10
N LYS A 163 6.36 4.22 21.23
CA LYS A 163 7.54 3.38 21.48
C LYS A 163 7.37 2.00 20.88
N GLU A 164 6.15 1.49 20.94
CA GLU A 164 5.74 0.23 20.36
C GLU A 164 4.54 0.47 19.45
N LEU A 165 4.57 -0.11 18.26
CA LEU A 165 3.50 -0.02 17.27
C LEU A 165 3.35 -1.37 16.58
N SER A 166 2.13 -1.84 16.45
CA SER A 166 1.78 -2.98 15.61
C SER A 166 0.54 -2.71 14.79
N VAL A 167 0.55 -3.20 13.56
CA VAL A 167 -0.61 -3.25 12.67
C VAL A 167 -0.81 -4.71 12.26
N GLU A 168 -1.98 -5.26 12.55
CA GLU A 168 -2.34 -6.63 12.23
C GLU A 168 -3.59 -6.65 11.36
N MET A 169 -3.58 -7.40 10.27
CA MET A 169 -4.76 -7.67 9.47
C MET A 169 -5.51 -8.86 10.05
N THR A 170 -6.70 -8.62 10.59
CA THR A 170 -7.50 -9.60 11.33
C THR A 170 -8.64 -10.20 10.51
N LYS A 171 -9.08 -9.50 9.43
CA LYS A 171 -10.06 -9.98 8.45
C LYS A 171 -9.63 -9.59 7.04
N SER A 172 -10.13 -10.29 6.03
CA SER A 172 -9.79 -10.08 4.63
C SER A 172 -10.98 -10.33 3.70
N LEU A 173 -11.36 -9.28 2.96
CA LEU A 173 -12.32 -9.39 1.85
C LEU A 173 -11.84 -10.38 0.77
N ALA A 174 -10.53 -10.45 0.52
CA ALA A 174 -9.98 -11.39 -0.46
C ALA A 174 -10.12 -12.86 -0.04
N ASP A 175 -10.30 -13.14 1.25
CA ASP A 175 -10.57 -14.47 1.78
C ASP A 175 -12.07 -14.74 2.00
N GLY A 176 -12.93 -13.74 1.71
CA GLY A 176 -14.39 -13.89 1.82
C GLY A 176 -14.98 -13.36 3.13
N ASP A 177 -14.22 -12.66 3.95
CA ASP A 177 -14.75 -11.94 5.11
C ASP A 177 -15.67 -10.79 4.69
N ASP A 178 -16.42 -10.25 5.62
CA ASP A 178 -17.35 -9.11 5.44
C ASP A 178 -16.65 -7.76 5.21
N CYS A 179 -15.39 -7.66 5.61
CA CYS A 179 -14.52 -6.51 5.40
C CYS A 179 -13.05 -6.92 5.45
N THR A 180 -12.15 -6.05 4.99
CA THR A 180 -10.74 -6.14 5.40
C THR A 180 -10.58 -5.31 6.67
N GLU A 181 -10.06 -5.90 7.74
CA GLU A 181 -9.89 -5.26 9.03
C GLU A 181 -8.42 -5.22 9.45
N TYR A 182 -8.00 -4.06 9.96
CA TYR A 182 -6.69 -3.87 10.58
C TYR A 182 -6.85 -3.41 12.01
N GLN A 183 -6.21 -4.09 12.94
CA GLN A 183 -6.06 -3.67 14.32
C GLN A 183 -4.71 -2.98 14.50
N VAL A 184 -4.74 -1.80 15.10
CA VAL A 184 -3.56 -1.00 15.38
C VAL A 184 -3.42 -0.86 16.89
N ARG A 185 -2.23 -1.18 17.42
CA ARG A 185 -1.89 -1.03 18.84
C ARG A 185 -0.63 -0.19 18.97
N TRP A 186 -0.60 0.70 19.96
CA TRP A 186 0.57 1.53 20.24
C TRP A 186 0.64 1.96 21.70
N SER A 187 1.87 2.30 22.19
CA SER A 187 2.15 2.76 23.55
C SER A 187 2.98 4.04 23.55
#